data_2243400a3bf8187dd337d5420482cfaf
#
_entry.id   2243400a3bf8187dd337d5420482cfaf
#
_cell.length_a   1.000
_cell.length_b   1.000
_cell.length_c   1.000
_cell.angle_alpha   90.00
_cell.angle_beta   90.00
_cell.angle_gamma   90.00
#
_symmetry.space_group_name_H-M   'P 1'
#
loop_
_entity.id
_entity.type
_entity.pdbx_description
1 polymer ?
#
loop_
_entity_poly.entity_id
_entity_poly.type
_entity_poly.pdbx_seq_one_letter_code
_entity_poly.pdbx_strand_id
1 'polypeptide(L)'
;AFRASPINAQAEPGHYGKGWDPLTQLGADWLHGLGFRGEGMWIGVLDAGFENVDKLPIFETARQQERIHEGMDAMASQAGLYAHHRHGTSVLGTMAGFLPDSLIGTAPDAHYWLYRTEDAYSEFVIEEDYWIAAAEHADSTGVDLINTSLGYSLFDDSTMNHTAQDLDGHTARISQAMTWAAEKGILCVTSAGNSGNSEWHYITAPADAHGILSVGAVNGAGQHASFSGWGPSADGRIKPEVMALGVQAAYPHADSTIKQGNGTSFSSPILCGASACLWQAFPEKSAAEIRNAIISSAHLSTQPNDSLGHGIPDMRWAFALLANAGAANWSSMGPENSDLLLFPNPS
;
A
#
# COMPACT_ATOMS: atom_id res chain seq x y z
N ALA A 1 -24.78 12.04 0.69
CA ALA A 1 -25.74 11.35 -0.19
C ALA A 1 -24.95 10.42 -1.10
N PHE A 2 -25.03 9.12 -0.88
CA PHE A 2 -24.39 8.10 -1.72
C PHE A 2 -24.84 8.29 -3.17
N ARG A 3 -23.93 8.64 -4.06
CA ARG A 3 -24.11 8.41 -5.50
C ARG A 3 -23.47 7.06 -5.81
N ALA A 4 -24.23 5.99 -5.66
CA ALA A 4 -23.89 4.75 -6.32
C ALA A 4 -24.02 4.96 -7.82
N SER A 5 -22.93 4.87 -8.56
CA SER A 5 -22.98 4.62 -9.99
C SER A 5 -23.70 3.29 -10.22
N PRO A 6 -24.46 3.11 -11.31
CA PRO A 6 -25.23 1.90 -11.52
C PRO A 6 -24.30 0.70 -11.48
N ILE A 7 -24.64 -0.25 -10.61
CA ILE A 7 -24.02 -1.58 -10.48
C ILE A 7 -24.05 -2.26 -11.85
N ASN A 8 -22.98 -2.17 -12.62
CA ASN A 8 -22.82 -2.88 -13.87
C ASN A 8 -21.37 -3.25 -14.07
N ALA A 9 -20.94 -4.23 -13.33
CA ALA A 9 -19.99 -5.30 -13.60
C ALA A 9 -19.59 -5.89 -12.25
N GLN A 10 -20.12 -7.04 -11.89
CA GLN A 10 -19.52 -7.86 -10.86
C GLN A 10 -18.03 -7.98 -11.16
N ALA A 11 -17.20 -7.76 -10.14
CA ALA A 11 -15.78 -8.04 -10.27
C ALA A 11 -15.65 -9.53 -10.61
N GLU A 12 -15.19 -9.84 -11.83
CA GLU A 12 -15.11 -11.22 -12.31
C GLU A 12 -13.65 -11.64 -12.47
N PRO A 13 -13.28 -12.87 -12.05
CA PRO A 13 -11.91 -13.36 -12.09
C PRO A 13 -11.27 -13.20 -13.48
N GLY A 14 -11.97 -13.54 -14.54
CA GLY A 14 -11.47 -13.47 -15.92
C GLY A 14 -11.10 -12.05 -16.33
N HIS A 15 -11.92 -11.06 -15.98
CA HIS A 15 -11.69 -9.66 -16.32
C HIS A 15 -10.48 -9.06 -15.58
N TYR A 16 -10.24 -9.46 -14.33
CA TYR A 16 -9.10 -8.98 -13.52
C TYR A 16 -7.79 -9.69 -13.85
N GLY A 17 -7.85 -10.86 -14.51
CA GLY A 17 -6.67 -11.66 -14.82
C GLY A 17 -5.85 -11.94 -13.55
N LYS A 18 -4.55 -11.69 -13.59
CA LYS A 18 -3.65 -11.91 -12.45
C LYS A 18 -3.81 -10.91 -11.30
N GLY A 19 -4.62 -9.86 -11.46
CA GLY A 19 -4.99 -8.93 -10.40
C GLY A 19 -6.06 -9.49 -9.45
N TRP A 20 -6.67 -10.63 -9.79
CA TRP A 20 -7.77 -11.21 -8.99
C TRP A 20 -7.33 -11.69 -7.61
N ASP A 21 -6.23 -12.45 -7.54
CA ASP A 21 -5.76 -13.07 -6.29
C ASP A 21 -5.46 -12.03 -5.18
N PRO A 22 -4.69 -10.94 -5.45
CA PRO A 22 -4.45 -9.93 -4.43
C PRO A 22 -5.72 -9.20 -3.97
N LEU A 23 -6.67 -8.95 -4.89
CA LEU A 23 -7.96 -8.34 -4.56
C LEU A 23 -8.79 -9.22 -3.64
N THR A 24 -8.96 -10.49 -4.00
CA THR A 24 -9.80 -11.42 -3.22
C THR A 24 -9.19 -11.77 -1.88
N GLN A 25 -7.85 -11.84 -1.78
CA GLN A 25 -7.18 -12.07 -0.51
C GLN A 25 -7.52 -11.00 0.54
N LEU A 26 -7.71 -9.74 0.09
CA LEU A 26 -8.10 -8.63 0.94
C LEU A 26 -9.63 -8.40 1.00
N GLY A 27 -10.44 -9.15 0.24
CA GLY A 27 -11.87 -8.87 0.07
C GLY A 27 -12.17 -7.55 -0.67
N ALA A 28 -11.18 -6.98 -1.39
CA ALA A 28 -11.32 -5.72 -2.12
C ALA A 28 -12.10 -5.90 -3.44
N ASP A 29 -12.21 -7.11 -3.97
CA ASP A 29 -13.09 -7.48 -5.08
C ASP A 29 -14.55 -7.10 -4.79
N TRP A 30 -14.97 -7.23 -3.54
CA TRP A 30 -16.28 -6.80 -3.08
C TRP A 30 -16.47 -5.28 -3.15
N LEU A 31 -15.45 -4.49 -2.76
CA LEU A 31 -15.49 -3.02 -2.90
C LEU A 31 -15.58 -2.62 -4.38
N HIS A 32 -14.82 -3.27 -5.25
CA HIS A 32 -14.90 -3.06 -6.69
C HIS A 32 -16.29 -3.41 -7.25
N GLY A 33 -16.91 -4.50 -6.75
CA GLY A 33 -18.28 -4.87 -7.09
C GLY A 33 -19.32 -3.83 -6.68
N LEU A 34 -19.04 -3.03 -5.65
CA LEU A 34 -19.85 -1.88 -5.22
C LEU A 34 -19.54 -0.58 -5.98
N GLY A 35 -18.52 -0.58 -6.86
CA GLY A 35 -18.08 0.60 -7.62
C GLY A 35 -16.99 1.43 -6.92
N PHE A 36 -16.46 0.99 -5.79
CA PHE A 36 -15.35 1.65 -5.11
C PHE A 36 -14.03 1.14 -5.66
N ARG A 37 -13.41 1.90 -6.57
CA ARG A 37 -12.19 1.55 -7.30
C ARG A 37 -11.09 2.61 -7.16
N GLY A 38 -11.23 3.49 -6.16
CA GLY A 38 -10.31 4.58 -5.86
C GLY A 38 -10.66 5.91 -6.55
N GLU A 39 -11.81 6.06 -7.21
CA GLU A 39 -12.21 7.31 -7.87
C GLU A 39 -12.22 8.48 -6.87
N GLY A 40 -11.54 9.58 -7.23
CA GLY A 40 -11.41 10.77 -6.41
C GLY A 40 -10.34 10.70 -5.32
N MET A 41 -9.70 9.55 -5.13
CA MET A 41 -8.60 9.39 -4.18
C MET A 41 -7.25 9.73 -4.81
N TRP A 42 -6.35 10.35 -4.04
CA TRP A 42 -5.03 10.78 -4.46
C TRP A 42 -3.94 9.99 -3.73
N ILE A 43 -3.08 9.31 -4.48
CA ILE A 43 -2.03 8.46 -3.95
C ILE A 43 -0.66 8.97 -4.40
N GLY A 44 0.20 9.34 -3.44
CA GLY A 44 1.62 9.59 -3.69
C GLY A 44 2.38 8.25 -3.75
N VAL A 45 3.17 8.03 -4.79
CA VAL A 45 4.01 6.83 -4.94
C VAL A 45 5.47 7.28 -4.94
N LEU A 46 6.20 6.95 -3.86
CA LEU A 46 7.60 7.29 -3.66
C LEU A 46 8.45 6.04 -3.93
N ASP A 47 9.35 6.11 -4.94
CA ASP A 47 10.06 4.93 -5.45
C ASP A 47 11.34 5.32 -6.23
N ALA A 48 12.08 4.32 -6.73
CA ALA A 48 13.35 4.48 -7.43
C ALA A 48 13.23 4.97 -8.89
N GLY A 49 12.03 5.05 -9.44
CA GLY A 49 11.77 5.48 -10.82
C GLY A 49 10.60 4.76 -11.45
N PHE A 50 10.14 5.28 -12.60
CA PHE A 50 8.88 4.89 -13.24
C PHE A 50 9.08 4.62 -14.73
N GLU A 51 10.08 3.79 -15.07
CA GLU A 51 10.47 3.49 -16.45
C GLU A 51 9.27 3.13 -17.32
N ASN A 52 9.07 3.88 -18.41
CA ASN A 52 8.05 3.68 -19.43
C ASN A 52 6.57 3.81 -18.96
N VAL A 53 6.28 4.33 -17.77
CA VAL A 53 4.89 4.59 -17.34
C VAL A 53 4.16 5.51 -18.34
N ASP A 54 4.88 6.43 -18.97
CA ASP A 54 4.39 7.31 -20.03
C ASP A 54 3.98 6.60 -21.33
N LYS A 55 4.32 5.31 -21.51
CA LYS A 55 4.15 4.54 -22.75
C LYS A 55 3.41 3.23 -22.60
N LEU A 56 3.53 2.57 -21.44
CA LEU A 56 2.99 1.24 -21.24
C LEU A 56 1.47 1.19 -21.39
N PRO A 57 0.91 0.22 -22.14
CA PRO A 57 -0.53 0.12 -22.40
C PRO A 57 -1.37 -0.02 -21.12
N ILE A 58 -0.83 -0.68 -20.09
CA ILE A 58 -1.53 -0.90 -18.82
C ILE A 58 -1.88 0.40 -18.09
N PHE A 59 -1.17 1.50 -18.37
CA PHE A 59 -1.43 2.83 -17.82
C PHE A 59 -2.14 3.77 -18.80
N GLU A 60 -2.52 3.29 -20.00
CA GLU A 60 -3.09 4.13 -21.04
C GLU A 60 -4.38 4.84 -20.58
N THR A 61 -5.29 4.09 -19.96
CA THR A 61 -6.54 4.63 -19.44
C THR A 61 -6.28 5.71 -18.37
N ALA A 62 -5.36 5.47 -17.46
CA ALA A 62 -5.03 6.44 -16.41
C ALA A 62 -4.38 7.71 -17.00
N ARG A 63 -3.53 7.57 -18.02
CA ARG A 63 -2.95 8.74 -18.73
C ARG A 63 -3.99 9.51 -19.51
N GLN A 64 -4.87 8.85 -20.28
CA GLN A 64 -5.93 9.51 -21.06
C GLN A 64 -6.92 10.26 -20.17
N GLN A 65 -7.11 9.82 -18.95
CA GLN A 65 -7.96 10.44 -17.94
C GLN A 65 -7.21 11.41 -17.03
N GLU A 66 -5.95 11.74 -17.37
CA GLU A 66 -5.10 12.66 -16.59
C GLU A 66 -5.01 12.29 -15.11
N ARG A 67 -4.91 10.97 -14.80
CA ARG A 67 -4.81 10.46 -13.42
C ARG A 67 -3.39 10.09 -12.99
N ILE A 68 -2.39 10.28 -13.83
CA ILE A 68 -0.96 10.12 -13.50
C ILE A 68 -0.30 11.48 -13.60
N HIS A 69 0.30 11.95 -12.52
CA HIS A 69 0.92 13.25 -12.37
C HIS A 69 2.40 13.09 -12.01
N GLU A 70 3.24 13.93 -12.62
CA GLU A 70 4.64 14.02 -12.22
C GLU A 70 4.76 14.92 -10.99
N GLY A 71 5.21 14.34 -9.88
CA GLY A 71 5.48 15.06 -8.66
C GLY A 71 6.88 15.66 -8.67
N MET A 72 7.87 14.91 -8.16
CA MET A 72 9.25 15.39 -8.05
C MET A 72 10.23 14.25 -8.37
N ASP A 73 11.31 14.59 -9.10
CA ASP A 73 12.55 13.83 -9.10
C ASP A 73 13.50 14.51 -8.09
N ALA A 74 13.56 13.98 -6.85
CA ALA A 74 14.39 14.57 -5.80
C ALA A 74 15.89 14.52 -6.10
N MET A 75 16.30 13.69 -7.06
CA MET A 75 17.69 13.59 -7.53
C MET A 75 17.98 14.53 -8.70
N ALA A 76 17.00 15.34 -9.10
CA ALA A 76 17.12 16.37 -10.15
C ALA A 76 17.71 15.86 -11.47
N SER A 77 17.38 14.65 -11.89
CA SER A 77 17.85 14.08 -13.14
C SER A 77 17.23 14.78 -14.35
N GLN A 78 18.06 15.12 -15.34
CA GLN A 78 17.58 15.70 -16.60
C GLN A 78 16.77 14.69 -17.46
N ALA A 79 16.88 13.40 -17.17
CA ALA A 79 16.20 12.35 -17.95
C ALA A 79 14.70 12.20 -17.61
N GLY A 80 14.24 12.81 -16.50
CA GLY A 80 12.85 12.74 -16.04
C GLY A 80 12.48 11.40 -15.39
N LEU A 81 11.32 11.36 -14.73
CA LEU A 81 10.85 10.22 -13.92
C LEU A 81 10.74 8.90 -14.70
N TYR A 82 10.38 8.99 -15.98
CA TYR A 82 10.07 7.81 -16.81
C TYR A 82 11.29 7.18 -17.50
N ALA A 83 12.49 7.70 -17.26
CA ALA A 83 13.75 7.17 -17.80
C ALA A 83 14.58 6.40 -16.78
N HIS A 84 14.10 6.29 -15.55
CA HIS A 84 14.78 5.65 -14.44
C HIS A 84 14.18 4.28 -14.09
N HIS A 85 14.73 3.66 -13.06
CA HIS A 85 14.49 2.28 -12.66
C HIS A 85 13.00 1.86 -12.70
N ARG A 86 12.76 0.62 -13.15
CA ARG A 86 11.41 0.05 -13.37
C ARG A 86 10.63 -0.32 -12.10
N HIS A 87 11.24 -0.22 -10.90
CA HIS A 87 10.63 -0.73 -9.67
C HIS A 87 9.31 -0.01 -9.38
N GLY A 88 9.30 1.33 -9.41
CA GLY A 88 8.08 2.11 -9.22
C GLY A 88 7.01 1.87 -10.32
N THR A 89 7.43 1.53 -11.55
CA THR A 89 6.50 1.06 -12.61
C THR A 89 5.77 -0.19 -12.18
N SER A 90 6.51 -1.16 -11.62
CA SER A 90 5.95 -2.42 -11.14
C SER A 90 5.03 -2.21 -9.94
N VAL A 91 5.44 -1.38 -8.99
CA VAL A 91 4.66 -0.96 -7.80
C VAL A 91 3.37 -0.24 -8.22
N LEU A 92 3.49 0.81 -9.05
CA LEU A 92 2.33 1.56 -9.54
C LEU A 92 1.31 0.65 -10.25
N GLY A 93 1.80 -0.32 -11.01
CA GLY A 93 0.95 -1.22 -11.78
C GLY A 93 0.08 -2.15 -10.94
N THR A 94 0.49 -2.45 -9.70
CA THR A 94 -0.35 -3.23 -8.77
C THR A 94 -1.55 -2.44 -8.24
N MET A 95 -1.51 -1.12 -8.34
CA MET A 95 -2.60 -0.20 -7.96
C MET A 95 -3.32 0.36 -9.18
N ALA A 96 -2.61 1.09 -10.04
CA ALA A 96 -3.14 1.87 -11.16
C ALA A 96 -3.37 1.06 -12.44
N GLY A 97 -2.82 -0.16 -12.51
CA GLY A 97 -2.85 -0.96 -13.73
C GLY A 97 -4.28 -1.22 -14.21
N PHE A 98 -4.52 -1.03 -15.51
CA PHE A 98 -5.79 -1.37 -16.12
C PHE A 98 -5.56 -1.99 -17.50
N LEU A 99 -5.40 -3.31 -17.51
CA LEU A 99 -5.28 -4.13 -18.71
C LEU A 99 -6.24 -5.33 -18.58
N PRO A 100 -7.50 -5.19 -19.04
CA PRO A 100 -8.52 -6.23 -18.94
C PRO A 100 -8.02 -7.59 -19.39
N ASP A 101 -8.49 -8.65 -18.75
CA ASP A 101 -8.14 -10.06 -18.97
C ASP A 101 -6.66 -10.41 -18.69
N SER A 102 -5.87 -9.45 -18.19
CA SER A 102 -4.46 -9.62 -17.91
C SER A 102 -4.07 -9.20 -16.49
N LEU A 103 -4.20 -7.91 -16.18
CA LEU A 103 -3.93 -7.35 -14.84
C LEU A 103 -4.75 -6.07 -14.64
N ILE A 104 -5.63 -6.07 -13.65
CA ILE A 104 -6.24 -4.87 -13.10
C ILE A 104 -5.75 -4.72 -11.66
N GLY A 105 -5.26 -3.53 -11.34
CA GLY A 105 -4.73 -3.17 -10.02
C GLY A 105 -5.82 -2.93 -8.98
N THR A 106 -5.40 -2.64 -7.76
CA THR A 106 -6.29 -2.53 -6.60
C THR A 106 -7.01 -1.19 -6.47
N ALA A 107 -6.56 -0.13 -7.18
CA ALA A 107 -7.22 1.17 -7.25
C ALA A 107 -7.09 1.79 -8.66
N PRO A 108 -7.63 1.12 -9.70
CA PRO A 108 -7.37 1.50 -11.08
C PRO A 108 -7.95 2.87 -11.46
N ASP A 109 -8.85 3.43 -10.67
CA ASP A 109 -9.53 4.69 -10.93
C ASP A 109 -9.04 5.86 -10.04
N ALA A 110 -8.03 5.63 -9.16
CA ALA A 110 -7.40 6.67 -8.35
C ALA A 110 -6.47 7.59 -9.16
N HIS A 111 -6.15 8.75 -8.60
CA HIS A 111 -5.11 9.66 -9.09
C HIS A 111 -3.78 9.35 -8.42
N TYR A 112 -2.67 9.51 -9.16
CA TYR A 112 -1.33 9.16 -8.70
C TYR A 112 -0.36 10.30 -8.92
N TRP A 113 0.34 10.73 -7.84
CA TRP A 113 1.52 11.56 -7.89
C TRP A 113 2.77 10.68 -7.80
N LEU A 114 3.70 10.81 -8.74
CA LEU A 114 4.91 9.98 -8.83
C LEU A 114 6.13 10.77 -8.36
N TYR A 115 6.89 10.18 -7.44
CA TYR A 115 8.08 10.79 -6.84
C TYR A 115 9.26 9.83 -6.93
N ARG A 116 10.37 10.29 -7.51
CA ARG A 116 11.60 9.53 -7.47
C ARG A 116 12.47 10.02 -6.31
N THR A 117 12.73 9.13 -5.35
CA THR A 117 13.46 9.41 -4.11
C THR A 117 14.69 8.54 -3.93
N GLU A 118 14.89 7.54 -4.82
CA GLU A 118 15.92 6.51 -4.72
C GLU A 118 16.87 6.49 -5.90
N ASP A 119 18.15 6.20 -5.63
CA ASP A 119 19.09 5.71 -6.63
C ASP A 119 19.16 4.18 -6.55
N ALA A 120 18.62 3.48 -7.54
CA ALA A 120 18.61 2.01 -7.57
C ALA A 120 20.00 1.35 -7.61
N TYR A 121 21.07 2.11 -7.67
CA TYR A 121 22.47 1.63 -7.82
C TYR A 121 23.35 1.99 -6.63
N SER A 122 22.86 2.77 -5.69
CA SER A 122 23.57 3.16 -4.47
C SER A 122 22.55 3.32 -3.32
N GLU A 123 23.02 3.23 -2.09
CA GLU A 123 22.21 3.33 -0.88
C GLU A 123 22.87 4.32 0.08
N PHE A 124 22.39 5.56 0.12
CA PHE A 124 22.92 6.60 0.98
C PHE A 124 21.83 7.25 1.84
N VAL A 125 22.20 7.65 3.04
CA VAL A 125 21.25 8.28 4.00
C VAL A 125 20.57 9.56 3.46
N ILE A 126 21.12 10.18 2.41
CA ILE A 126 20.51 11.33 1.74
C ILE A 126 19.16 10.97 1.10
N GLU A 127 18.91 9.71 0.79
CA GLU A 127 17.65 9.24 0.21
C GLU A 127 16.51 9.37 1.20
N GLU A 128 16.78 9.28 2.51
CA GLU A 128 15.79 9.64 3.53
C GLU A 128 15.36 11.12 3.40
N ASP A 129 16.30 12.04 3.12
CA ASP A 129 15.99 13.46 2.92
C ASP A 129 15.25 13.70 1.59
N TYR A 130 15.55 12.93 0.54
CA TYR A 130 14.79 12.95 -0.71
C TYR A 130 13.34 12.49 -0.49
N TRP A 131 13.16 11.43 0.30
CA TRP A 131 11.82 10.98 0.69
C TRP A 131 11.07 12.06 1.46
N ILE A 132 11.70 12.73 2.42
CA ILE A 132 11.11 13.82 3.21
C ILE A 132 10.63 14.94 2.29
N ALA A 133 11.48 15.41 1.39
CA ALA A 133 11.12 16.48 0.45
C ALA A 133 9.95 16.07 -0.47
N ALA A 134 9.92 14.80 -0.92
CA ALA A 134 8.81 14.28 -1.71
C ALA A 134 7.51 14.19 -0.90
N ALA A 135 7.58 13.78 0.38
CA ALA A 135 6.42 13.71 1.27
C ALA A 135 5.85 15.11 1.59
N GLU A 136 6.71 16.12 1.78
CA GLU A 136 6.29 17.53 1.94
C GLU A 136 5.58 18.04 0.67
N HIS A 137 6.09 17.73 -0.51
CA HIS A 137 5.41 18.09 -1.76
C HIS A 137 4.08 17.34 -1.90
N ALA A 138 4.02 16.06 -1.56
CA ALA A 138 2.81 15.25 -1.58
C ALA A 138 1.73 15.82 -0.63
N ASP A 139 2.10 16.22 0.60
CA ASP A 139 1.22 16.95 1.53
C ASP A 139 0.68 18.24 0.89
N SER A 140 1.54 19.02 0.26
CA SER A 140 1.17 20.29 -0.39
C SER A 140 0.22 20.11 -1.58
N THR A 141 0.25 18.98 -2.26
CA THR A 141 -0.64 18.64 -3.38
C THR A 141 -1.95 17.99 -2.93
N GLY A 142 -2.07 17.69 -1.64
CA GLY A 142 -3.29 17.15 -1.04
C GLY A 142 -3.49 15.66 -1.31
N VAL A 143 -2.43 14.83 -1.29
CA VAL A 143 -2.60 13.39 -1.37
C VAL A 143 -3.32 12.85 -0.14
N ASP A 144 -4.20 11.88 -0.33
CA ASP A 144 -4.87 11.16 0.75
C ASP A 144 -3.97 10.05 1.31
N LEU A 145 -3.25 9.35 0.41
CA LEU A 145 -2.39 8.24 0.77
C LEU A 145 -0.97 8.43 0.23
N ILE A 146 0.00 7.87 0.93
CA ILE A 146 1.37 7.66 0.42
C ILE A 146 1.67 6.17 0.43
N ASN A 147 2.15 5.63 -0.72
CA ASN A 147 2.75 4.31 -0.80
C ASN A 147 4.27 4.44 -0.88
N THR A 148 4.97 3.75 0.03
CA THR A 148 6.43 3.68 0.10
C THR A 148 6.85 2.21 -0.02
N SER A 149 7.44 1.83 -1.18
CA SER A 149 7.88 0.44 -1.41
C SER A 149 9.40 0.31 -1.32
N LEU A 150 10.00 0.99 -0.36
CA LEU A 150 11.43 1.06 -0.09
C LEU A 150 11.68 0.93 1.41
N GLY A 151 12.96 0.84 1.80
CA GLY A 151 13.28 0.80 3.23
C GLY A 151 14.78 0.70 3.49
N TYR A 152 15.22 1.38 4.55
CA TYR A 152 16.61 1.57 4.91
C TYR A 152 17.00 0.80 6.15
N SER A 153 18.19 0.20 6.11
CA SER A 153 18.85 -0.43 7.26
C SER A 153 20.37 -0.33 7.15
N LEU A 154 20.92 -0.72 6.01
CA LEU A 154 22.35 -0.70 5.74
C LEU A 154 22.63 0.21 4.54
N PHE A 155 23.64 1.05 4.67
CA PHE A 155 24.06 2.00 3.64
C PHE A 155 25.42 1.63 3.06
N ASP A 156 25.78 2.15 1.89
CA ASP A 156 27.10 1.99 1.28
C ASP A 156 28.21 2.54 2.18
N ASP A 157 27.94 3.63 2.90
CA ASP A 157 28.77 4.07 4.02
C ASP A 157 28.23 3.44 5.32
N SER A 158 28.91 2.38 5.79
CA SER A 158 28.53 1.64 6.97
C SER A 158 28.48 2.47 8.27
N THR A 159 29.07 3.67 8.29
CA THR A 159 28.96 4.58 9.44
C THR A 159 27.59 5.22 9.56
N MET A 160 26.79 5.15 8.50
CA MET A 160 25.41 5.63 8.43
C MET A 160 24.35 4.55 8.70
N ASN A 161 24.77 3.28 8.89
CA ASN A 161 23.85 2.16 9.07
C ASN A 161 22.95 2.38 10.28
N HIS A 162 21.68 2.06 10.10
CA HIS A 162 20.76 1.89 11.22
C HIS A 162 21.07 0.58 11.96
N THR A 163 20.69 0.54 13.22
CA THR A 163 20.65 -0.66 14.05
C THR A 163 19.21 -1.02 14.37
N ALA A 164 18.96 -2.22 14.86
CA ALA A 164 17.60 -2.60 15.27
C ALA A 164 17.03 -1.70 16.39
N GLN A 165 17.90 -1.07 17.20
CA GLN A 165 17.51 -0.11 18.23
C GLN A 165 17.02 1.24 17.66
N ASP A 166 17.42 1.57 16.44
CA ASP A 166 17.01 2.82 15.78
C ASP A 166 15.61 2.73 15.18
N LEU A 167 15.03 1.51 15.11
CA LEU A 167 13.67 1.28 14.61
C LEU A 167 12.60 1.57 15.66
N ASP A 168 12.61 2.75 16.22
CA ASP A 168 11.72 3.22 17.31
C ASP A 168 10.64 4.22 16.85
N GLY A 169 10.62 4.54 15.55
CA GLY A 169 9.73 5.54 14.94
C GLY A 169 10.21 6.98 15.10
N HIS A 170 11.36 7.20 15.78
CA HIS A 170 11.88 8.53 16.12
C HIS A 170 13.34 8.75 15.72
N THR A 171 14.17 7.70 15.67
CA THR A 171 15.61 7.83 15.43
C THR A 171 15.92 8.03 13.95
N ALA A 172 15.39 7.20 13.05
CA ALA A 172 15.54 7.38 11.62
C ALA A 172 14.73 8.60 11.14
N ARG A 173 15.36 9.48 10.37
CA ARG A 173 14.71 10.74 9.91
C ARG A 173 13.47 10.46 9.05
N ILE A 174 13.56 9.46 8.18
CA ILE A 174 12.41 9.05 7.36
C ILE A 174 11.24 8.54 8.21
N SER A 175 11.52 7.82 9.32
CA SER A 175 10.49 7.33 10.23
C SER A 175 9.79 8.48 10.98
N GLN A 176 10.56 9.48 11.41
CA GLN A 176 9.98 10.72 11.97
C GLN A 176 9.08 11.43 10.96
N ALA A 177 9.57 11.62 9.73
CA ALA A 177 8.82 12.33 8.70
C ALA A 177 7.55 11.58 8.30
N MET A 178 7.60 10.25 8.20
CA MET A 178 6.42 9.44 7.91
C MET A 178 5.41 9.49 9.07
N THR A 179 5.88 9.54 10.32
CA THR A 179 5.01 9.78 11.49
C THR A 179 4.30 11.13 11.37
N TRP A 180 5.03 12.20 11.03
CA TRP A 180 4.42 13.54 10.84
C TRP A 180 3.45 13.59 9.67
N ALA A 181 3.72 12.89 8.56
CA ALA A 181 2.78 12.77 7.45
C ALA A 181 1.48 12.09 7.90
N ALA A 182 1.58 11.02 8.70
CA ALA A 182 0.41 10.35 9.26
C ALA A 182 -0.37 11.25 10.25
N GLU A 183 0.32 12.03 11.08
CA GLU A 183 -0.30 13.00 12.01
C GLU A 183 -1.02 14.14 11.27
N LYS A 184 -0.57 14.50 10.06
CA LYS A 184 -1.25 15.47 9.19
C LYS A 184 -2.52 14.92 8.53
N GLY A 185 -2.75 13.62 8.62
CA GLY A 185 -3.95 12.98 8.08
C GLY A 185 -3.72 12.23 6.77
N ILE A 186 -2.47 11.99 6.38
CA ILE A 186 -2.13 11.14 5.23
C ILE A 186 -2.09 9.68 5.70
N LEU A 187 -2.77 8.78 4.98
CA LEU A 187 -2.64 7.35 5.24
C LEU A 187 -1.34 6.82 4.61
N CYS A 188 -0.29 6.72 5.43
CA CYS A 188 0.99 6.20 5.00
C CYS A 188 1.00 4.67 5.02
N VAL A 189 1.31 4.07 3.88
CA VAL A 189 1.44 2.62 3.70
C VAL A 189 2.86 2.32 3.21
N THR A 190 3.58 1.45 3.92
CA THR A 190 4.98 1.14 3.60
C THR A 190 5.27 -0.35 3.64
N SER A 191 6.25 -0.80 2.86
CA SER A 191 6.75 -2.17 2.89
C SER A 191 7.51 -2.45 4.20
N ALA A 192 7.36 -3.67 4.73
CA ALA A 192 8.04 -4.08 5.97
C ALA A 192 9.54 -4.37 5.79
N GLY A 193 10.02 -4.44 4.54
CA GLY A 193 11.38 -4.87 4.22
C GLY A 193 11.47 -6.35 3.85
N ASN A 194 12.58 -6.72 3.20
CA ASN A 194 12.77 -8.05 2.60
C ASN A 194 13.94 -8.83 3.23
N SER A 195 14.32 -8.51 4.45
CA SER A 195 15.48 -9.06 5.14
C SER A 195 15.14 -10.06 6.22
N GLY A 196 13.89 -10.57 6.28
CA GLY A 196 13.42 -11.48 7.33
C GLY A 196 14.19 -12.80 7.46
N ASN A 197 14.83 -13.26 6.39
CA ASN A 197 15.67 -14.46 6.34
C ASN A 197 17.17 -14.14 6.26
N SER A 198 17.58 -12.89 6.49
CA SER A 198 18.96 -12.43 6.57
C SER A 198 19.40 -12.20 8.02
N GLU A 199 20.67 -11.78 8.22
CA GLU A 199 21.17 -11.38 9.54
C GLU A 199 20.43 -10.17 10.13
N TRP A 200 19.91 -9.27 9.28
CA TRP A 200 19.11 -8.14 9.72
C TRP A 200 17.80 -8.59 10.37
N HIS A 201 17.07 -9.51 9.76
CA HIS A 201 15.84 -10.13 10.23
C HIS A 201 14.62 -9.20 10.38
N TYR A 202 14.82 -8.00 10.88
CA TYR A 202 13.74 -7.07 11.28
C TYR A 202 13.14 -6.31 10.09
N ILE A 203 12.09 -5.53 10.38
CA ILE A 203 11.59 -4.47 9.50
C ILE A 203 12.71 -3.48 9.16
N THR A 204 12.49 -2.62 8.17
CA THR A 204 13.41 -1.54 7.80
C THR A 204 12.73 -0.19 7.99
N ALA A 205 13.48 0.88 8.30
CA ALA A 205 12.89 2.22 8.32
C ALA A 205 12.35 2.57 6.91
N PRO A 206 11.15 3.14 6.77
CA PRO A 206 10.29 3.74 7.80
C PRO A 206 9.15 2.83 8.31
N ALA A 207 9.25 1.50 8.17
CA ALA A 207 8.19 0.60 8.64
C ALA A 207 7.95 0.66 10.15
N ASP A 208 8.90 1.20 10.91
CA ASP A 208 8.82 1.45 12.35
C ASP A 208 8.04 2.73 12.72
N ALA A 209 7.69 3.60 11.77
CA ALA A 209 6.99 4.86 12.03
C ALA A 209 5.64 4.65 12.76
N HIS A 210 5.17 5.71 13.44
CA HIS A 210 3.90 5.68 14.17
C HIS A 210 2.71 6.05 13.26
N GLY A 211 1.53 5.51 13.56
CA GLY A 211 0.29 5.91 12.89
C GLY A 211 0.13 5.43 11.45
N ILE A 212 0.97 4.53 10.99
CA ILE A 212 1.05 4.04 9.61
C ILE A 212 0.50 2.62 9.44
N LEU A 213 0.53 2.11 8.21
CA LEU A 213 0.38 0.69 7.88
C LEU A 213 1.70 0.18 7.29
N SER A 214 2.55 -0.49 8.08
CA SER A 214 3.63 -1.30 7.54
C SER A 214 3.08 -2.67 7.14
N VAL A 215 3.47 -3.14 5.96
CA VAL A 215 2.85 -4.29 5.30
C VAL A 215 3.87 -5.38 5.04
N GLY A 216 3.69 -6.50 5.69
CA GLY A 216 4.48 -7.71 5.46
C GLY A 216 3.94 -8.53 4.29
N ALA A 217 4.72 -9.51 3.85
CA ALA A 217 4.41 -10.36 2.72
C ALA A 217 3.91 -11.74 3.13
N VAL A 218 2.81 -12.17 2.50
CA VAL A 218 2.32 -13.56 2.52
C VAL A 218 2.21 -14.13 1.11
N ASN A 219 2.08 -15.45 1.00
CA ASN A 219 1.73 -16.12 -0.25
C ASN A 219 0.21 -16.18 -0.44
N GLY A 220 -0.26 -16.76 -1.57
CA GLY A 220 -1.69 -16.91 -1.87
C GLY A 220 -2.47 -17.76 -0.86
N ALA A 221 -1.80 -18.58 -0.05
CA ALA A 221 -2.40 -19.37 1.04
C ALA A 221 -2.36 -18.63 2.39
N GLY A 222 -1.94 -17.35 2.43
CA GLY A 222 -1.85 -16.56 3.66
C GLY A 222 -0.67 -16.90 4.58
N GLN A 223 0.30 -17.71 4.09
CA GLN A 223 1.47 -18.08 4.87
C GLN A 223 2.55 -16.99 4.76
N HIS A 224 3.20 -16.69 5.89
CA HIS A 224 4.32 -15.74 5.97
C HIS A 224 5.42 -16.05 4.95
N ALA A 225 5.85 -15.03 4.22
CA ALA A 225 6.99 -15.14 3.31
C ALA A 225 8.30 -15.02 4.11
N SER A 226 9.21 -15.97 3.95
CA SER A 226 10.45 -16.04 4.77
C SER A 226 11.32 -14.79 4.68
N PHE A 227 11.23 -14.04 3.60
CA PHE A 227 11.98 -12.79 3.40
C PHE A 227 11.32 -11.58 4.08
N SER A 228 10.02 -11.64 4.42
CA SER A 228 9.31 -10.50 5.01
C SER A 228 9.90 -10.13 6.37
N GLY A 229 10.22 -8.84 6.54
CA GLY A 229 10.77 -8.33 7.80
C GLY A 229 9.84 -8.56 8.99
N TRP A 230 10.43 -8.83 10.15
CA TRP A 230 9.77 -9.14 11.40
C TRP A 230 9.79 -7.94 12.34
N GLY A 231 8.77 -7.83 13.19
CA GLY A 231 8.81 -7.00 14.39
C GLY A 231 9.52 -7.71 15.57
N PRO A 232 9.36 -7.14 16.76
CA PRO A 232 8.72 -5.85 17.02
C PRO A 232 9.58 -4.66 16.58
N SER A 233 9.04 -3.43 16.63
CA SER A 233 9.88 -2.23 16.61
C SER A 233 10.70 -2.14 17.90
N ALA A 234 11.74 -1.29 17.93
CA ALA A 234 12.62 -1.13 19.08
C ALA A 234 11.88 -0.70 20.36
N ASP A 235 10.80 0.03 20.22
CA ASP A 235 9.91 0.47 21.31
C ASP A 235 8.79 -0.56 21.64
N GLY A 236 8.85 -1.76 21.06
CA GLY A 236 7.98 -2.90 21.38
C GLY A 236 6.60 -2.90 20.73
N ARG A 237 6.37 -2.08 19.70
CA ARG A 237 5.11 -2.12 18.94
C ARG A 237 5.07 -3.33 18.00
N ILE A 238 3.86 -3.87 17.81
CA ILE A 238 3.63 -4.91 16.80
C ILE A 238 3.94 -4.35 15.41
N LYS A 239 4.84 -5.01 14.71
CA LYS A 239 5.21 -4.77 13.33
C LYS A 239 5.45 -6.11 12.60
N PRO A 240 5.18 -6.19 11.28
CA PRO A 240 4.39 -5.21 10.51
C PRO A 240 2.99 -5.07 11.09
N GLU A 241 2.27 -3.98 10.80
CA GLU A 241 0.88 -3.87 11.26
C GLU A 241 0.00 -4.97 10.65
N VAL A 242 0.10 -5.17 9.33
CA VAL A 242 -0.73 -6.14 8.59
C VAL A 242 0.04 -6.81 7.47
N MET A 243 -0.62 -7.78 6.82
CA MET A 243 -0.04 -8.58 5.74
C MET A 243 -0.86 -8.47 4.47
N ALA A 244 -0.20 -8.58 3.31
CA ALA A 244 -0.85 -8.74 2.02
C ALA A 244 -0.01 -9.62 1.08
N LEU A 245 -0.54 -9.97 -0.10
CA LEU A 245 0.15 -10.81 -1.07
C LEU A 245 1.48 -10.15 -1.50
N GLY A 246 2.59 -10.86 -1.28
CA GLY A 246 3.92 -10.43 -1.69
C GLY A 246 4.75 -11.55 -2.29
N VAL A 247 4.18 -12.77 -2.40
CA VAL A 247 4.82 -13.91 -3.06
C VAL A 247 4.11 -14.19 -4.36
N GLN A 248 4.86 -14.24 -5.46
CA GLN A 248 4.33 -14.39 -6.81
C GLN A 248 3.27 -13.33 -7.18
N ALA A 249 3.39 -12.14 -6.59
CA ALA A 249 2.53 -11.02 -6.92
C ALA A 249 2.73 -10.61 -8.39
N ALA A 250 1.64 -10.41 -9.10
CA ALA A 250 1.68 -10.00 -10.50
C ALA A 250 1.91 -8.49 -10.63
N TYR A 251 2.77 -8.11 -11.56
CA TYR A 251 3.10 -6.71 -11.84
C TYR A 251 3.43 -6.48 -13.31
N PRO A 252 3.21 -5.27 -13.86
CA PRO A 252 3.70 -4.93 -15.18
C PRO A 252 5.20 -4.69 -15.15
N HIS A 253 5.87 -5.17 -16.17
CA HIS A 253 7.28 -4.92 -16.41
C HIS A 253 7.46 -3.86 -17.51
N ALA A 254 8.57 -3.14 -17.50
CA ALA A 254 8.86 -2.07 -18.45
C ALA A 254 8.91 -2.50 -19.94
N ASP A 255 8.93 -3.82 -20.20
CA ASP A 255 8.83 -4.43 -21.54
C ASP A 255 7.38 -4.75 -21.98
N SER A 256 6.38 -4.23 -21.29
CA SER A 256 4.94 -4.47 -21.51
C SER A 256 4.45 -5.88 -21.17
N THR A 257 5.27 -6.72 -20.55
CA THR A 257 4.84 -8.06 -20.08
C THR A 257 4.31 -8.01 -18.66
N ILE A 258 3.41 -8.92 -18.29
CA ILE A 258 3.01 -9.16 -16.91
C ILE A 258 3.88 -10.26 -16.33
N LYS A 259 4.66 -9.91 -15.31
CA LYS A 259 5.54 -10.84 -14.58
C LYS A 259 4.98 -11.12 -13.19
N GLN A 260 5.61 -12.04 -12.49
CA GLN A 260 5.37 -12.32 -11.08
C GLN A 260 6.68 -12.24 -10.32
N GLY A 261 6.62 -11.71 -9.09
CA GLY A 261 7.79 -11.55 -8.24
C GLY A 261 7.46 -11.61 -6.77
N ASN A 262 8.51 -11.54 -5.97
CA ASN A 262 8.43 -11.61 -4.53
C ASN A 262 8.95 -10.31 -3.93
N GLY A 263 8.29 -9.80 -2.89
CA GLY A 263 8.71 -8.62 -2.15
C GLY A 263 7.55 -7.98 -1.38
N THR A 264 7.85 -7.43 -0.24
CA THR A 264 6.94 -6.54 0.52
C THR A 264 6.64 -5.27 -0.27
N SER A 265 7.49 -4.92 -1.25
CA SER A 265 7.26 -3.86 -2.22
C SER A 265 6.01 -4.06 -3.09
N PHE A 266 5.46 -5.28 -3.16
CA PHE A 266 4.17 -5.57 -3.80
C PHE A 266 3.03 -5.62 -2.78
N SER A 267 3.28 -6.10 -1.56
CA SER A 267 2.27 -6.17 -0.50
C SER A 267 1.76 -4.77 -0.12
N SER A 268 2.68 -3.82 0.03
CA SER A 268 2.36 -2.43 0.39
C SER A 268 1.41 -1.76 -0.61
N PRO A 269 1.71 -1.68 -1.92
CA PRO A 269 0.83 -1.02 -2.87
C PRO A 269 -0.50 -1.77 -3.06
N ILE A 270 -0.51 -3.10 -3.01
CA ILE A 270 -1.76 -3.89 -3.06
C ILE A 270 -2.69 -3.46 -1.93
N LEU A 271 -2.18 -3.34 -0.69
CA LEU A 271 -2.96 -2.86 0.44
C LEU A 271 -3.31 -1.37 0.31
N CYS A 272 -2.38 -0.54 -0.14
CA CYS A 272 -2.58 0.90 -0.32
C CYS A 272 -3.76 1.19 -1.25
N GLY A 273 -3.81 0.54 -2.42
CA GLY A 273 -4.93 0.69 -3.34
C GLY A 273 -6.26 0.19 -2.77
N ALA A 274 -6.26 -0.97 -2.09
CA ALA A 274 -7.46 -1.47 -1.41
C ALA A 274 -7.93 -0.49 -0.30
N SER A 275 -6.99 0.15 0.40
CA SER A 275 -7.29 1.17 1.42
C SER A 275 -7.90 2.43 0.80
N ALA A 276 -7.43 2.85 -0.38
CA ALA A 276 -8.02 3.96 -1.13
C ALA A 276 -9.47 3.67 -1.53
N CYS A 277 -9.77 2.44 -1.97
CA CYS A 277 -11.13 2.02 -2.29
C CYS A 277 -12.05 2.01 -1.05
N LEU A 278 -11.53 1.58 0.10
CA LEU A 278 -12.26 1.64 1.36
C LEU A 278 -12.52 3.09 1.78
N TRP A 279 -11.52 3.96 1.68
CA TRP A 279 -11.66 5.37 2.05
C TRP A 279 -12.59 6.13 1.12
N GLN A 280 -12.57 5.83 -0.19
CA GLN A 280 -13.57 6.34 -1.15
C GLN A 280 -15.01 6.11 -0.69
N ALA A 281 -15.28 4.97 -0.03
CA ALA A 281 -16.62 4.65 0.49
C ALA A 281 -16.99 5.49 1.72
N PHE A 282 -16.02 6.06 2.43
CA PHE A 282 -16.19 6.81 3.68
C PHE A 282 -15.37 8.11 3.67
N PRO A 283 -15.63 9.05 2.76
CA PRO A 283 -14.81 10.24 2.58
C PRO A 283 -14.83 11.21 3.78
N GLU A 284 -15.77 11.03 4.70
CA GLU A 284 -15.85 11.80 5.95
C GLU A 284 -14.96 11.25 7.06
N LYS A 285 -14.37 10.07 6.87
CA LYS A 285 -13.51 9.44 7.87
C LYS A 285 -12.09 9.94 7.78
N SER A 286 -11.41 10.02 8.91
CA SER A 286 -9.99 10.34 8.98
C SER A 286 -9.12 9.14 8.57
N ALA A 287 -7.89 9.41 8.13
CA ALA A 287 -6.88 8.39 7.88
C ALA A 287 -6.70 7.41 9.04
N ALA A 288 -6.72 7.93 10.28
CA ALA A 288 -6.62 7.12 11.49
C ALA A 288 -7.81 6.17 11.69
N GLU A 289 -9.05 6.59 11.37
CA GLU A 289 -10.23 5.72 11.44
C GLU A 289 -10.16 4.63 10.38
N ILE A 290 -9.78 4.96 9.14
CA ILE A 290 -9.58 4.00 8.06
C ILE A 290 -8.49 2.98 8.44
N ARG A 291 -7.31 3.47 8.88
CA ARG A 291 -6.21 2.62 9.36
C ARG A 291 -6.68 1.65 10.45
N ASN A 292 -7.34 2.16 11.48
CA ASN A 292 -7.78 1.35 12.61
C ASN A 292 -8.83 0.31 12.21
N ALA A 293 -9.73 0.63 11.28
CA ALA A 293 -10.68 -0.32 10.74
C ALA A 293 -9.98 -1.45 9.97
N ILE A 294 -8.97 -1.13 9.16
CA ILE A 294 -8.15 -2.10 8.43
C ILE A 294 -7.44 -3.06 9.41
N ILE A 295 -6.74 -2.53 10.42
CA ILE A 295 -6.05 -3.35 11.44
C ILE A 295 -7.04 -4.22 12.21
N SER A 296 -8.18 -3.65 12.62
CA SER A 296 -9.21 -4.36 13.38
C SER A 296 -9.94 -5.44 12.57
N SER A 297 -9.93 -5.32 11.24
CA SER A 297 -10.52 -6.31 10.33
C SER A 297 -9.62 -7.53 10.10
N ALA A 298 -8.35 -7.43 10.47
CA ALA A 298 -7.37 -8.48 10.19
C ALA A 298 -7.61 -9.74 11.06
N HIS A 299 -7.35 -10.91 10.48
CA HIS A 299 -7.73 -12.20 11.08
C HIS A 299 -7.01 -12.55 12.39
N LEU A 300 -5.90 -11.88 12.70
CA LEU A 300 -5.17 -12.00 13.99
C LEU A 300 -5.32 -10.74 14.85
N SER A 301 -6.30 -9.88 14.59
CA SER A 301 -6.45 -8.57 15.26
C SER A 301 -6.51 -8.67 16.79
N THR A 302 -7.02 -9.78 17.35
CA THR A 302 -7.10 -10.02 18.80
C THR A 302 -5.89 -10.74 19.38
N GLN A 303 -5.03 -11.34 18.55
CA GLN A 303 -3.83 -12.08 18.94
C GLN A 303 -2.70 -11.85 17.95
N PRO A 304 -2.21 -10.60 17.81
CA PRO A 304 -1.15 -10.27 16.87
C PRO A 304 0.20 -10.89 17.32
N ASN A 305 1.13 -10.98 16.37
CA ASN A 305 2.48 -11.45 16.62
C ASN A 305 3.50 -10.73 15.72
N ASP A 306 4.80 -10.90 16.02
CA ASP A 306 5.87 -10.14 15.37
C ASP A 306 6.16 -10.57 13.91
N SER A 307 5.62 -11.70 13.43
CA SER A 307 5.83 -12.16 12.05
C SER A 307 4.69 -11.80 11.12
N LEU A 308 3.44 -11.86 11.59
CA LEU A 308 2.24 -11.63 10.80
C LEU A 308 1.51 -10.33 11.20
N GLY A 309 2.00 -9.63 12.21
CA GLY A 309 1.29 -8.48 12.75
C GLY A 309 -0.11 -8.86 13.21
N HIS A 310 -1.10 -8.05 12.84
CA HIS A 310 -2.51 -8.36 13.03
C HIS A 310 -3.08 -9.31 11.94
N GLY A 311 -2.24 -9.77 11.00
CA GLY A 311 -2.62 -10.68 9.93
C GLY A 311 -3.12 -9.97 8.67
N ILE A 312 -3.82 -10.72 7.81
CA ILE A 312 -4.37 -10.22 6.56
C ILE A 312 -5.70 -9.53 6.86
N PRO A 313 -5.89 -8.24 6.49
CA PRO A 313 -7.16 -7.53 6.66
C PRO A 313 -8.23 -8.03 5.69
N ASP A 314 -9.50 -7.85 6.06
CA ASP A 314 -10.65 -8.05 5.19
C ASP A 314 -11.40 -6.73 5.00
N MET A 315 -11.39 -6.20 3.77
CA MET A 315 -12.00 -4.90 3.45
C MET A 315 -13.52 -4.90 3.63
N ARG A 316 -14.18 -6.06 3.53
CA ARG A 316 -15.62 -6.21 3.81
C ARG A 316 -15.90 -5.97 5.30
N TRP A 317 -15.04 -6.53 6.14
CA TRP A 317 -15.15 -6.35 7.59
C TRP A 317 -14.74 -4.94 8.01
N ALA A 318 -13.67 -4.38 7.43
CA ALA A 318 -13.29 -2.98 7.65
C ALA A 318 -14.42 -2.01 7.28
N PHE A 319 -15.07 -2.24 6.13
CA PHE A 319 -16.25 -1.48 5.71
C PHE A 319 -17.39 -1.56 6.74
N ALA A 320 -17.69 -2.77 7.23
CA ALA A 320 -18.73 -2.96 8.25
C ALA A 320 -18.40 -2.23 9.57
N LEU A 321 -17.14 -2.24 9.99
CA LEU A 321 -16.67 -1.50 11.17
C LEU A 321 -16.87 0.01 11.02
N LEU A 322 -16.53 0.58 9.86
CA LEU A 322 -16.72 2.01 9.58
C LEU A 322 -18.19 2.40 9.47
N ALA A 323 -19.01 1.59 8.80
CA ALA A 323 -20.43 1.84 8.63
C ALA A 323 -21.20 1.80 9.97
N ASN A 324 -20.75 0.98 10.93
CA ASN A 324 -21.41 0.75 12.21
C ASN A 324 -20.74 1.47 13.39
N ALA A 325 -19.77 2.33 13.16
CA ALA A 325 -19.08 3.10 14.21
C ALA A 325 -20.02 3.95 15.09
N GLY A 326 -21.33 4.01 14.77
CA GLY A 326 -22.39 4.60 15.59
C GLY A 326 -23.29 3.59 16.32
N ALA A 327 -23.15 2.27 16.09
CA ALA A 327 -23.98 1.22 16.70
C ALA A 327 -23.13 0.36 17.65
N ALA A 328 -23.19 0.68 18.94
CA ALA A 328 -22.56 -0.13 19.98
C ALA A 328 -23.21 -1.51 20.03
N ASN A 329 -22.58 -2.55 19.48
CA ASN A 329 -22.72 -3.98 19.87
C ASN A 329 -22.26 -4.97 18.78
N TRP A 330 -21.02 -4.83 18.28
CA TRP A 330 -20.46 -5.81 17.31
C TRP A 330 -19.39 -6.74 17.91
N SER A 331 -19.15 -6.68 19.21
CA SER A 331 -18.09 -7.47 19.89
C SER A 331 -18.33 -8.99 19.91
N SER A 332 -19.36 -9.52 19.26
CA SER A 332 -19.67 -10.94 19.19
C SER A 332 -19.68 -11.57 17.79
N MET A 333 -19.39 -10.80 16.73
CA MET A 333 -19.30 -11.32 15.36
C MET A 333 -17.84 -11.35 14.90
N GLY A 334 -17.26 -12.54 14.82
CA GLY A 334 -15.97 -12.77 14.21
C GLY A 334 -16.05 -12.72 12.67
N PRO A 335 -14.90 -12.63 11.98
CA PRO A 335 -14.83 -12.56 10.52
C PRO A 335 -15.48 -13.75 9.77
N GLU A 336 -15.82 -14.82 10.48
CA GLU A 336 -16.47 -16.02 9.93
C GLU A 336 -17.95 -15.83 9.57
N ASN A 337 -18.56 -14.70 9.97
CA ASN A 337 -19.99 -14.43 9.77
C ASN A 337 -20.27 -13.32 8.73
N SER A 338 -19.31 -12.98 7.87
CA SER A 338 -19.45 -11.93 6.86
C SER A 338 -20.53 -12.18 5.80
N ASP A 339 -21.02 -13.42 5.65
CA ASP A 339 -22.09 -13.78 4.72
C ASP A 339 -23.50 -13.33 5.17
N LEU A 340 -23.63 -12.77 6.39
CA LEU A 340 -24.90 -12.37 6.99
C LEU A 340 -25.20 -10.86 6.93
N LEU A 341 -24.34 -10.06 6.29
CA LEU A 341 -24.64 -8.64 6.05
C LEU A 341 -25.56 -8.48 4.83
N LEU A 342 -26.80 -8.95 4.95
CA LEU A 342 -27.87 -8.55 4.06
C LEU A 342 -28.26 -7.12 4.44
N PHE A 343 -27.85 -6.15 3.62
CA PHE A 343 -28.39 -4.80 3.71
C PHE A 343 -29.90 -4.84 3.45
N PRO A 344 -30.72 -4.13 4.24
CA PRO A 344 -32.13 -3.97 3.90
C PRO A 344 -32.21 -3.27 2.54
N ASN A 345 -32.94 -3.87 1.62
CA ASN A 345 -33.29 -3.27 0.33
C ASN A 345 -33.85 -1.86 0.59
N PRO A 346 -33.33 -0.80 -0.06
CA PRO A 346 -33.97 0.51 0.01
C PRO A 346 -35.33 0.39 -0.70
N SER A 347 -36.36 0.55 0.08
CA SER A 347 -37.75 0.74 -0.41
C SER A 347 -37.93 2.13 -1.01
#